data_027df1c4e6cecf84e97541a7c4c99617
#
_entry.id   027df1c4e6cecf84e97541a7c4c99617
#
_cell.length_a   1.000
_cell.length_b   1.000
_cell.length_c   1.000
_cell.angle_alpha   90.00
_cell.angle_beta   90.00
_cell.angle_gamma   90.00
#
_symmetry.space_group_name_H-M   'P 1'
#
loop_
_entity.id
_entity.type
_entity.pdbx_description
1 polymer ?
#
loop_
_entity_poly.entity_id
_entity_poly.type
_entity_poly.pdbx_seq_one_letter_code
_entity_poly.pdbx_strand_id
1 'polypeptide(L)'
;MQLYDSIIRETFEQLSGRPARSYAYSQSRAWKDSGASELVMQRDAAYELGGDDKPAVNFSCVTGDASLVEKDEIVVIGKDLGEIGSSVPFARLAFVLIDDIKVEEGDTEPLFRAIQDIDFVKYHVFPEGYMVRTSAENNREQVRISKKAKAAGISFERVGCDYIAQYKRDPNIRAVKLVFITDPSVDYKKLAQDAKTVHDITLTLSKILEGMPTDCNSCNLKPICDEEEGMKELHFGQNKPEFRS
;
A
#
# COMPACT_ATOMS: atom_id res chain seq x y z
N MET A 1 0.96 -3.89 -17.13
CA MET A 1 0.08 -4.33 -16.01
C MET A 1 -0.71 -3.14 -15.53
N GLN A 2 -2.05 -3.21 -15.55
CA GLN A 2 -2.95 -2.08 -15.26
C GLN A 2 -4.00 -2.39 -14.19
N LEU A 3 -3.83 -3.52 -13.45
CA LEU A 3 -4.83 -4.02 -12.48
C LEU A 3 -5.30 -2.99 -11.44
N TYR A 4 -4.42 -2.07 -11.06
CA TYR A 4 -4.70 -1.06 -10.04
C TYR A 4 -4.77 0.36 -10.60
N ASP A 5 -4.54 0.56 -11.91
CA ASP A 5 -4.36 1.90 -12.49
C ASP A 5 -5.63 2.77 -12.38
N SER A 6 -6.81 2.18 -12.52
CA SER A 6 -8.07 2.90 -12.30
C SER A 6 -8.20 3.40 -10.86
N ILE A 7 -7.87 2.53 -9.88
CA ILE A 7 -7.90 2.88 -8.46
C ILE A 7 -6.88 3.97 -8.14
N ILE A 8 -5.68 3.90 -8.74
CA ILE A 8 -4.64 4.92 -8.56
C ILE A 8 -5.14 6.27 -9.09
N ARG A 9 -5.70 6.32 -10.30
CA ARG A 9 -6.23 7.56 -10.91
C ARG A 9 -7.38 8.14 -10.09
N GLU A 10 -8.36 7.32 -9.71
CA GLU A 10 -9.47 7.76 -8.88
C GLU A 10 -9.01 8.29 -7.51
N THR A 11 -8.03 7.62 -6.90
CA THR A 11 -7.46 8.09 -5.62
C THR A 11 -6.75 9.43 -5.79
N PHE A 12 -5.97 9.61 -6.85
CA PHE A 12 -5.31 10.89 -7.11
C PHE A 12 -6.32 12.00 -7.39
N GLU A 13 -7.39 11.71 -8.12
CA GLU A 13 -8.48 12.66 -8.37
C GLU A 13 -9.18 13.06 -7.05
N GLN A 14 -9.52 12.09 -6.20
CA GLN A 14 -10.12 12.33 -4.89
C GLN A 14 -9.24 13.21 -3.98
N LEU A 15 -7.92 13.05 -4.06
CA LEU A 15 -6.96 13.81 -3.25
C LEU A 15 -6.53 15.12 -3.91
N SER A 16 -6.89 15.34 -5.16
CA SER A 16 -6.54 16.54 -5.94
C SER A 16 -7.06 17.81 -5.29
N GLY A 17 -6.29 18.89 -5.43
CA GLY A 17 -6.66 20.22 -4.90
C GLY A 17 -6.58 20.37 -3.38
N ARG A 18 -6.21 19.31 -2.63
CA ARG A 18 -5.99 19.39 -1.18
C ARG A 18 -4.64 19.98 -0.86
N PRO A 19 -4.51 20.78 0.21
CA PRO A 19 -3.21 21.20 0.70
C PRO A 19 -2.34 19.98 1.05
N ALA A 20 -1.21 19.86 0.39
CA ALA A 20 -0.28 18.76 0.58
C ALA A 20 1.15 19.26 0.69
N ARG A 21 1.95 18.57 1.49
CA ARG A 21 3.41 18.75 1.56
C ARG A 21 4.06 17.56 0.87
N SER A 22 4.99 17.83 -0.05
CA SER A 22 5.72 16.79 -0.76
C SER A 22 7.19 16.82 -0.39
N TYR A 23 7.78 15.65 -0.17
CA TYR A 23 9.19 15.47 0.17
C TYR A 23 9.80 14.45 -0.77
N ALA A 24 11.01 14.74 -1.23
CA ALA A 24 11.80 13.77 -1.98
C ALA A 24 12.38 12.71 -1.04
N TYR A 25 12.42 11.48 -1.51
CA TYR A 25 13.12 10.41 -0.80
C TYR A 25 14.61 10.73 -0.62
N SER A 26 15.12 10.46 0.57
CA SER A 26 16.56 10.48 0.85
C SER A 26 16.87 9.49 1.98
N GLN A 27 17.72 8.52 1.69
CA GLN A 27 18.12 7.53 2.67
C GLN A 27 18.78 8.15 3.91
N SER A 28 19.46 9.28 3.76
CA SER A 28 20.08 10.00 4.87
C SER A 28 19.08 10.67 5.82
N ARG A 29 17.82 10.79 5.41
CA ARG A 29 16.74 11.39 6.21
C ARG A 29 15.84 10.37 6.88
N ALA A 30 16.05 9.07 6.61
CA ALA A 30 15.27 8.01 7.20
C ALA A 30 15.24 8.12 8.73
N TRP A 31 14.09 7.81 9.32
CA TRP A 31 13.98 7.65 10.77
C TRP A 31 14.67 6.34 11.16
N LYS A 32 15.16 6.26 12.40
CA LYS A 32 15.84 5.05 12.85
C LYS A 32 14.87 3.87 12.81
N ASP A 33 15.24 2.85 12.07
CA ASP A 33 14.58 1.55 12.02
C ASP A 33 15.41 0.55 12.82
N SER A 34 14.84 0.02 13.92
CA SER A 34 15.52 -0.96 14.76
C SER A 34 15.49 -2.38 14.18
N GLY A 35 14.78 -2.61 13.06
CA GLY A 35 14.55 -3.95 12.49
C GLY A 35 13.68 -4.86 13.34
N ALA A 36 13.13 -4.34 14.43
CA ALA A 36 12.21 -5.05 15.31
C ALA A 36 11.03 -4.13 15.68
N SER A 37 9.83 -4.70 15.82
CA SER A 37 8.66 -3.97 16.26
C SER A 37 8.89 -3.38 17.66
N GLU A 38 8.98 -2.05 17.76
CA GLU A 38 9.04 -1.40 19.07
C GLU A 38 7.65 -1.37 19.69
N LEU A 39 7.54 -1.92 20.89
CA LEU A 39 6.30 -1.89 21.65
C LEU A 39 6.12 -0.53 22.32
N VAL A 40 5.20 0.28 21.83
CA VAL A 40 4.79 1.53 22.48
C VAL A 40 3.59 1.26 23.40
N MET A 41 3.83 1.18 24.69
CA MET A 41 2.77 0.99 25.68
C MET A 41 1.84 2.22 25.70
N GLN A 42 0.56 2.02 26.09
CA GLN A 42 -0.41 3.12 26.14
C GLN A 42 0.05 4.30 27.01
N ARG A 43 0.69 4.04 28.15
CA ARG A 43 1.25 5.08 29.04
C ARG A 43 2.36 5.90 28.38
N ASP A 44 3.07 5.32 27.40
CA ASP A 44 4.20 5.93 26.70
C ASP A 44 3.78 6.59 25.38
N ALA A 45 2.51 6.38 24.96
CA ALA A 45 1.95 6.98 23.77
C ALA A 45 1.71 8.48 23.94
N ALA A 46 2.02 9.24 22.91
CA ALA A 46 1.64 10.64 22.77
C ALA A 46 0.23 10.76 22.21
N TYR A 47 -0.10 9.94 21.21
CA TYR A 47 -1.39 9.86 20.53
C TYR A 47 -1.43 8.62 19.63
N GLU A 48 -2.60 8.32 19.05
CA GLU A 48 -2.77 7.27 18.04
C GLU A 48 -3.31 7.85 16.74
N LEU A 49 -2.82 7.32 15.61
CA LEU A 49 -3.36 7.53 14.29
C LEU A 49 -4.34 6.40 13.98
N GLY A 50 -5.57 6.74 13.58
CA GLY A 50 -6.62 5.74 13.35
C GLY A 50 -7.03 4.97 14.61
N GLY A 51 -6.62 5.44 15.79
CA GLY A 51 -7.01 4.88 17.09
C GLY A 51 -8.41 5.34 17.51
N ASP A 52 -8.92 4.73 18.57
CA ASP A 52 -10.31 4.87 19.00
C ASP A 52 -11.27 4.57 17.82
N ASP A 53 -12.37 5.26 17.69
CA ASP A 53 -13.32 5.09 16.59
C ASP A 53 -12.93 5.88 15.31
N LYS A 54 -11.68 6.30 15.21
CA LYS A 54 -11.21 7.06 14.04
C LYS A 54 -11.00 6.14 12.84
N PRO A 55 -11.31 6.63 11.60
CA PRO A 55 -10.97 5.92 10.39
C PRO A 55 -9.47 5.60 10.32
N ALA A 56 -9.18 4.40 9.83
CA ALA A 56 -7.82 3.93 9.60
C ALA A 56 -7.80 3.07 8.34
N VAL A 57 -7.01 3.43 7.33
CA VAL A 57 -6.98 2.77 6.02
C VAL A 57 -5.54 2.56 5.58
N ASN A 58 -5.24 1.41 4.99
CA ASN A 58 -4.00 1.23 4.25
C ASN A 58 -4.23 0.39 3.00
N PHE A 59 -3.53 0.69 1.94
CA PHE A 59 -3.38 -0.19 0.79
C PHE A 59 -2.13 0.16 -0.03
N SER A 60 -1.70 -0.81 -0.84
CA SER A 60 -0.59 -0.67 -1.78
C SER A 60 -1.08 -1.05 -3.17
N CYS A 61 -0.84 -0.19 -4.15
CA CYS A 61 -1.14 -0.44 -5.56
C CYS A 61 0.16 -0.52 -6.36
N VAL A 62 0.21 -1.44 -7.31
CA VAL A 62 1.35 -1.64 -8.19
C VAL A 62 0.98 -1.23 -9.60
N THR A 63 1.85 -0.53 -10.29
CA THR A 63 1.64 -0.10 -11.68
C THR A 63 2.89 -0.27 -12.53
N GLY A 64 2.73 -0.49 -13.82
CA GLY A 64 3.78 -0.37 -14.84
C GLY A 64 3.77 0.98 -15.54
N ASP A 65 2.78 1.85 -15.25
CA ASP A 65 2.62 3.16 -15.89
C ASP A 65 3.44 4.24 -15.16
N ALA A 66 4.58 4.61 -15.73
CA ALA A 66 5.45 5.65 -15.17
C ALA A 66 4.79 7.04 -15.09
N SER A 67 3.69 7.29 -15.82
CA SER A 67 2.96 8.55 -15.72
C SER A 67 2.17 8.68 -14.41
N LEU A 68 1.87 7.57 -13.74
CA LEU A 68 1.17 7.55 -12.47
C LEU A 68 2.13 7.72 -11.27
N VAL A 69 3.35 7.17 -11.39
CA VAL A 69 4.37 7.23 -10.34
C VAL A 69 5.72 7.53 -10.97
N GLU A 70 6.07 8.82 -11.07
CA GLU A 70 7.27 9.26 -11.81
C GLU A 70 8.57 9.13 -11.00
N LYS A 71 8.48 9.26 -9.66
CA LYS A 71 9.65 9.33 -8.76
C LYS A 71 9.32 8.88 -7.35
N ASP A 72 10.38 8.64 -6.58
CA ASP A 72 10.25 8.43 -5.13
C ASP A 72 9.80 9.72 -4.45
N GLU A 73 8.62 9.69 -3.84
CA GLU A 73 7.99 10.86 -3.24
C GLU A 73 7.17 10.49 -2.00
N ILE A 74 7.25 11.34 -0.99
CA ILE A 74 6.43 11.25 0.22
C ILE A 74 5.48 12.45 0.22
N VAL A 75 4.18 12.19 0.27
CA VAL A 75 3.13 13.21 0.29
C VAL A 75 2.42 13.16 1.63
N VAL A 76 2.22 14.31 2.26
CA VAL A 76 1.51 14.44 3.54
C VAL A 76 0.31 15.37 3.34
N ILE A 77 -0.90 14.84 3.57
CA ILE A 77 -2.16 15.58 3.51
C ILE A 77 -2.70 15.71 4.92
N GLY A 78 -2.72 16.94 5.43
CA GLY A 78 -3.08 17.26 6.80
C GLY A 78 -1.87 17.51 7.71
N LYS A 79 -1.99 17.19 9.01
CA LYS A 79 -0.95 17.44 10.01
C LYS A 79 0.17 16.41 9.94
N ASP A 80 1.40 16.85 10.10
CA ASP A 80 2.54 15.95 10.30
C ASP A 80 2.61 15.44 11.76
N LEU A 81 3.38 14.39 12.00
CA LEU A 81 3.50 13.71 13.29
C LEU A 81 3.86 14.66 14.45
N GLY A 82 4.73 15.65 14.21
CA GLY A 82 5.09 16.66 15.20
C GLY A 82 3.93 17.60 15.60
N GLU A 83 2.98 17.83 14.67
CA GLU A 83 1.87 18.78 14.81
C GLU A 83 0.62 18.16 15.47
N ILE A 84 0.57 16.83 15.56
CA ILE A 84 -0.59 16.10 16.10
C ILE A 84 -0.53 16.10 17.62
N GLY A 85 -1.64 16.52 18.26
CA GLY A 85 -1.75 16.58 19.73
C GLY A 85 -2.71 15.56 20.35
N SER A 86 -3.56 14.94 19.54
CA SER A 86 -4.55 13.92 19.95
C SER A 86 -4.79 12.94 18.81
N SER A 87 -5.48 11.82 19.08
CA SER A 87 -5.81 10.83 18.04
C SER A 87 -6.58 11.46 16.86
N VAL A 88 -6.15 11.13 15.65
CA VAL A 88 -6.70 11.63 14.37
C VAL A 88 -7.00 10.46 13.44
N PRO A 89 -7.87 10.65 12.41
CA PRO A 89 -7.98 9.70 11.31
C PRO A 89 -6.64 9.48 10.63
N PHE A 90 -6.47 8.32 9.98
CA PHE A 90 -5.22 8.00 9.31
C PHE A 90 -5.44 7.18 8.04
N ALA A 91 -4.68 7.50 7.01
CA ALA A 91 -4.47 6.58 5.91
C ALA A 91 -3.00 6.61 5.46
N ARG A 92 -2.49 5.42 5.07
CA ARG A 92 -1.21 5.26 4.40
C ARG A 92 -1.44 4.53 3.08
N LEU A 93 -1.16 5.20 1.99
CA LEU A 93 -1.31 4.68 0.64
C LEU A 93 0.07 4.58 0.00
N ALA A 94 0.37 3.46 -0.64
CA ALA A 94 1.60 3.26 -1.39
C ALA A 94 1.27 2.97 -2.85
N PHE A 95 1.87 3.74 -3.75
CA PHE A 95 1.78 3.54 -5.19
C PHE A 95 3.17 3.21 -5.70
N VAL A 96 3.34 2.02 -6.26
CA VAL A 96 4.64 1.44 -6.56
C VAL A 96 4.77 1.20 -8.06
N LEU A 97 5.71 1.89 -8.70
CA LEU A 97 6.09 1.63 -10.09
C LEU A 97 7.10 0.48 -10.11
N ILE A 98 6.79 -0.54 -10.89
CA ILE A 98 7.69 -1.66 -11.13
C ILE A 98 8.14 -1.68 -12.59
N ASP A 99 9.31 -2.29 -12.82
CA ASP A 99 9.76 -2.63 -14.17
C ASP A 99 8.80 -3.65 -14.81
N ASP A 100 8.80 -3.66 -16.15
CA ASP A 100 8.21 -4.76 -16.88
C ASP A 100 8.92 -6.07 -16.48
N ILE A 101 8.30 -6.79 -15.57
CA ILE A 101 8.75 -8.15 -15.26
C ILE A 101 8.50 -8.95 -16.53
N LYS A 102 9.57 -9.42 -17.15
CA LYS A 102 9.46 -10.29 -18.35
C LYS A 102 8.73 -11.55 -17.93
N VAL A 103 7.47 -11.59 -18.30
CA VAL A 103 6.64 -12.78 -18.15
C VAL A 103 6.96 -13.65 -19.38
N GLU A 104 7.55 -14.83 -19.18
CA GLU A 104 7.62 -15.83 -20.21
C GLU A 104 6.19 -16.25 -20.56
N GLU A 105 5.95 -16.58 -21.84
CA GLU A 105 4.60 -16.86 -22.35
C GLU A 105 3.93 -17.96 -21.48
N GLY A 106 2.93 -17.57 -20.68
CA GLY A 106 2.19 -18.44 -19.76
C GLY A 106 2.71 -18.51 -18.32
N ASP A 107 3.84 -17.86 -17.96
CA ASP A 107 4.35 -17.80 -16.58
C ASP A 107 4.21 -16.40 -15.95
N THR A 108 3.06 -16.14 -15.33
CA THR A 108 2.78 -14.88 -14.62
C THR A 108 3.16 -14.93 -13.15
N GLU A 109 3.66 -16.07 -12.65
CA GLU A 109 4.01 -16.27 -11.24
C GLU A 109 5.01 -15.23 -10.71
N PRO A 110 6.08 -14.83 -11.44
CA PRO A 110 7.02 -13.82 -10.98
C PRO A 110 6.37 -12.47 -10.69
N LEU A 111 5.45 -12.04 -11.56
CA LEU A 111 4.70 -10.79 -11.37
C LEU A 111 3.81 -10.84 -10.13
N PHE A 112 3.08 -11.94 -9.94
CA PHE A 112 2.18 -12.09 -8.80
C PHE A 112 2.94 -12.18 -7.48
N ARG A 113 4.10 -12.83 -7.46
CA ARG A 113 4.99 -12.85 -6.29
C ARG A 113 5.48 -11.43 -5.96
N ALA A 114 5.91 -10.66 -6.96
CA ALA A 114 6.32 -9.27 -6.74
C ALA A 114 5.21 -8.42 -6.14
N ILE A 115 3.95 -8.58 -6.60
CA ILE A 115 2.80 -7.88 -6.00
C ILE A 115 2.59 -8.27 -4.54
N GLN A 116 2.70 -9.57 -4.20
CA GLN A 116 2.62 -10.03 -2.82
C GLN A 116 3.74 -9.45 -1.96
N ASP A 117 4.97 -9.51 -2.43
CA ASP A 117 6.13 -9.00 -1.69
C ASP A 117 6.00 -7.49 -1.42
N ILE A 118 5.47 -6.72 -2.39
CA ILE A 118 5.16 -5.30 -2.23
C ILE A 118 4.09 -5.08 -1.16
N ASP A 119 3.02 -5.88 -1.15
CA ASP A 119 2.00 -5.78 -0.10
C ASP A 119 2.55 -6.15 1.28
N PHE A 120 3.50 -7.07 1.36
CA PHE A 120 4.16 -7.48 2.61
C PHE A 120 5.08 -6.42 3.21
N VAL A 121 5.55 -5.43 2.46
CA VAL A 121 6.43 -4.37 2.97
C VAL A 121 5.85 -3.70 4.22
N LYS A 122 4.53 -3.49 4.27
CA LYS A 122 3.83 -2.89 5.41
C LYS A 122 4.05 -3.62 6.75
N TYR A 123 4.46 -4.90 6.72
CA TYR A 123 4.74 -5.72 7.91
C TYR A 123 6.23 -5.75 8.29
N HIS A 124 7.10 -5.07 7.54
CA HIS A 124 8.55 -5.16 7.69
C HIS A 124 9.22 -3.80 7.88
N VAL A 125 8.45 -2.75 8.21
CA VAL A 125 8.98 -1.42 8.51
C VAL A 125 8.63 -1.08 9.96
N PHE A 126 9.66 -0.90 10.78
CA PHE A 126 9.52 -0.73 12.23
C PHE A 126 10.27 0.52 12.73
N PRO A 127 9.86 1.74 12.35
CA PRO A 127 10.51 2.95 12.83
C PRO A 127 10.38 3.09 14.35
N GLU A 128 11.47 3.43 15.04
CA GLU A 128 11.49 3.51 16.50
C GLU A 128 10.46 4.51 17.03
N GLY A 129 9.57 4.07 17.89
CA GLY A 129 8.48 4.88 18.47
C GLY A 129 7.29 5.13 17.54
N TYR A 130 7.23 4.40 16.42
CA TYR A 130 6.14 4.38 15.45
C TYR A 130 5.59 2.94 15.37
N MET A 131 4.77 2.57 16.34
CA MET A 131 4.24 1.20 16.43
C MET A 131 3.02 1.03 15.54
N VAL A 132 3.19 0.25 14.48
CA VAL A 132 2.12 -0.09 13.53
C VAL A 132 1.34 -1.30 14.01
N ARG A 133 0.02 -1.24 13.88
CA ARG A 133 -0.90 -2.37 14.02
C ARG A 133 -1.76 -2.45 12.77
N THR A 134 -1.51 -3.45 11.95
CA THR A 134 -2.25 -3.66 10.71
C THR A 134 -3.20 -4.83 10.86
N SER A 135 -4.46 -4.62 10.43
CA SER A 135 -5.43 -5.70 10.24
C SER A 135 -5.52 -6.00 8.75
N ALA A 136 -5.08 -7.19 8.36
CA ALA A 136 -5.17 -7.64 6.96
C ALA A 136 -6.62 -7.78 6.50
N GLU A 137 -7.50 -8.25 7.38
CA GLU A 137 -8.92 -8.51 7.08
C GLU A 137 -9.71 -7.24 6.73
N ASN A 138 -9.37 -6.12 7.36
CA ASN A 138 -10.11 -4.86 7.22
C ASN A 138 -9.30 -3.74 6.56
N ASN A 139 -8.10 -4.01 6.08
CA ASN A 139 -7.17 -3.01 5.53
C ASN A 139 -7.02 -1.78 6.43
N ARG A 140 -7.02 -2.01 7.74
CA ARG A 140 -6.83 -0.97 8.75
C ARG A 140 -5.39 -0.93 9.21
N GLU A 141 -4.86 0.26 9.28
CA GLU A 141 -3.55 0.50 9.87
C GLU A 141 -3.67 1.56 10.95
N GLN A 142 -3.47 1.15 12.18
CA GLN A 142 -3.41 2.04 13.33
C GLN A 142 -1.95 2.23 13.74
N VAL A 143 -1.59 3.45 14.12
CA VAL A 143 -0.23 3.74 14.53
C VAL A 143 -0.23 4.42 15.88
N ARG A 144 0.56 3.89 16.81
CA ARG A 144 0.81 4.52 18.10
C ARG A 144 2.16 5.22 18.07
N ILE A 145 2.16 6.53 18.36
CA ILE A 145 3.37 7.34 18.39
C ILE A 145 3.82 7.51 19.83
N SER A 146 5.10 7.20 20.13
CA SER A 146 5.64 7.38 21.47
C SER A 146 5.93 8.85 21.78
N LYS A 147 5.80 9.23 23.06
CA LYS A 147 6.19 10.56 23.55
C LYS A 147 7.66 10.87 23.24
N LYS A 148 8.52 9.84 23.34
CA LYS A 148 9.95 9.94 23.09
C LYS A 148 10.23 10.26 21.60
N ALA A 149 9.62 9.53 20.68
CA ALA A 149 9.80 9.77 19.25
C ALA A 149 9.25 11.14 18.84
N LYS A 150 8.09 11.54 19.38
CA LYS A 150 7.54 12.89 19.17
C LYS A 150 8.50 13.98 19.63
N ALA A 151 9.08 13.85 20.82
CA ALA A 151 10.06 14.80 21.36
C ALA A 151 11.37 14.82 20.54
N ALA A 152 11.74 13.70 19.94
CA ALA A 152 12.90 13.57 19.06
C ALA A 152 12.66 14.09 17.61
N GLY A 153 11.47 14.59 17.30
CA GLY A 153 11.15 15.20 16.00
C GLY A 153 10.87 14.19 14.90
N ILE A 154 10.13 13.11 15.22
CA ILE A 154 9.61 12.19 14.21
C ILE A 154 8.68 12.94 13.23
N SER A 155 8.76 12.61 11.96
CA SER A 155 7.93 13.18 10.90
C SER A 155 7.56 12.14 9.85
N PHE A 156 6.49 12.39 9.10
CA PHE A 156 6.14 11.52 7.97
C PHE A 156 7.19 11.53 6.85
N GLU A 157 7.91 12.63 6.66
CA GLU A 157 9.05 12.67 5.75
C GLU A 157 10.07 11.59 6.12
N ARG A 158 10.46 11.51 7.39
CA ARG A 158 11.49 10.58 7.88
C ARG A 158 11.00 9.13 7.88
N VAL A 159 9.80 8.89 8.40
CA VAL A 159 9.15 7.57 8.40
C VAL A 159 8.92 7.08 6.96
N GLY A 160 8.49 7.97 6.07
CA GLY A 160 8.30 7.65 4.66
C GLY A 160 9.59 7.25 3.96
N CYS A 161 10.74 7.84 4.36
CA CYS A 161 12.03 7.41 3.85
C CYS A 161 12.37 5.96 4.26
N ASP A 162 12.01 5.53 5.48
CA ASP A 162 12.18 4.13 5.91
C ASP A 162 11.32 3.18 5.07
N TYR A 163 10.05 3.53 4.83
CA TYR A 163 9.16 2.75 3.97
C TYR A 163 9.71 2.64 2.54
N ILE A 164 10.10 3.75 1.93
CA ILE A 164 10.64 3.74 0.57
C ILE A 164 11.94 2.94 0.51
N ALA A 165 12.83 3.06 1.50
CA ALA A 165 14.05 2.26 1.58
C ALA A 165 13.74 0.76 1.62
N GLN A 166 12.68 0.34 2.33
CA GLN A 166 12.26 -1.05 2.38
C GLN A 166 11.71 -1.54 1.03
N TYR A 167 10.85 -0.75 0.37
CA TYR A 167 10.39 -1.05 -0.98
C TYR A 167 11.56 -1.21 -1.97
N LYS A 168 12.53 -0.30 -1.92
CA LYS A 168 13.70 -0.28 -2.82
C LYS A 168 14.68 -1.44 -2.61
N ARG A 169 14.43 -2.35 -1.66
CA ARG A 169 15.19 -3.62 -1.55
C ARG A 169 14.85 -4.58 -2.70
N ASP A 170 13.67 -4.47 -3.27
CA ASP A 170 13.33 -5.18 -4.50
C ASP A 170 13.90 -4.40 -5.70
N PRO A 171 14.80 -5.01 -6.50
CA PRO A 171 15.43 -4.36 -7.65
C PRO A 171 14.46 -4.02 -8.79
N ASN A 172 13.27 -4.63 -8.83
CA ASN A 172 12.26 -4.34 -9.82
C ASN A 172 11.48 -3.05 -9.52
N ILE A 173 11.58 -2.50 -8.31
CA ILE A 173 10.87 -1.28 -7.94
C ILE A 173 11.63 -0.05 -8.41
N ARG A 174 11.01 0.69 -9.33
CA ARG A 174 11.54 1.92 -9.94
C ARG A 174 11.25 3.15 -9.13
N ALA A 175 10.03 3.33 -8.71
CA ALA A 175 9.61 4.48 -7.92
C ALA A 175 8.49 4.12 -6.94
N VAL A 176 8.42 4.87 -5.85
CA VAL A 176 7.39 4.73 -4.82
C VAL A 176 6.84 6.10 -4.46
N LYS A 177 5.54 6.30 -4.66
CA LYS A 177 4.82 7.45 -4.12
C LYS A 177 4.05 7.01 -2.87
N LEU A 178 4.48 7.51 -1.72
CA LEU A 178 3.90 7.20 -0.43
C LEU A 178 3.07 8.38 0.06
N VAL A 179 1.79 8.15 0.38
CA VAL A 179 0.87 9.20 0.81
C VAL A 179 0.40 8.92 2.22
N PHE A 180 0.65 9.86 3.14
CA PHE A 180 0.12 9.87 4.50
C PHE A 180 -1.00 10.90 4.62
N ILE A 181 -2.13 10.48 5.17
CA ILE A 181 -3.33 11.32 5.28
C ILE A 181 -3.77 11.36 6.74
N THR A 182 -3.85 12.58 7.28
CA THR A 182 -4.37 12.87 8.63
C THR A 182 -5.46 13.94 8.61
N ASP A 183 -5.80 14.45 7.41
CA ASP A 183 -6.86 15.43 7.23
C ASP A 183 -8.24 14.77 7.43
N PRO A 184 -9.02 15.18 8.45
CA PRO A 184 -10.33 14.58 8.73
C PRO A 184 -11.40 14.88 7.65
N SER A 185 -11.14 15.81 6.73
CA SER A 185 -12.05 16.16 5.65
C SER A 185 -11.97 15.21 4.43
N VAL A 186 -11.01 14.29 4.42
CA VAL A 186 -10.88 13.26 3.38
C VAL A 186 -12.00 12.23 3.51
N ASP A 187 -12.51 11.75 2.39
CA ASP A 187 -13.50 10.67 2.39
C ASP A 187 -12.83 9.31 2.65
N TYR A 188 -12.66 9.00 3.94
CA TYR A 188 -12.12 7.72 4.38
C TYR A 188 -13.01 6.52 4.05
N LYS A 189 -14.32 6.74 3.78
CA LYS A 189 -15.22 5.65 3.38
C LYS A 189 -14.89 5.20 1.97
N LYS A 190 -14.67 6.15 1.06
CA LYS A 190 -14.23 5.84 -0.32
C LYS A 190 -12.86 5.16 -0.29
N LEU A 191 -11.89 5.68 0.46
CA LEU A 191 -10.56 5.03 0.62
C LEU A 191 -10.67 3.61 1.17
N ALA A 192 -11.59 3.34 2.10
CA ALA A 192 -11.80 1.99 2.61
C ALA A 192 -12.43 1.05 1.57
N GLN A 193 -13.29 1.57 0.69
CA GLN A 193 -13.82 0.81 -0.45
C GLN A 193 -12.71 0.46 -1.45
N ASP A 194 -11.84 1.44 -1.77
CA ASP A 194 -10.71 1.22 -2.65
C ASP A 194 -9.74 0.19 -2.05
N ALA A 195 -9.44 0.31 -0.75
CA ALA A 195 -8.62 -0.65 -0.01
C ALA A 195 -9.19 -2.07 -0.07
N LYS A 196 -10.53 -2.21 0.03
CA LYS A 196 -11.20 -3.51 -0.13
C LYS A 196 -11.01 -4.06 -1.54
N THR A 197 -11.20 -3.24 -2.56
CA THR A 197 -11.00 -3.66 -3.97
C THR A 197 -9.55 -4.10 -4.21
N VAL A 198 -8.57 -3.33 -3.72
CA VAL A 198 -7.14 -3.70 -3.79
C VAL A 198 -6.87 -5.03 -3.11
N HIS A 199 -7.43 -5.24 -1.91
CA HIS A 199 -7.31 -6.50 -1.18
C HIS A 199 -7.91 -7.68 -1.96
N ASP A 200 -9.10 -7.51 -2.51
CA ASP A 200 -9.80 -8.55 -3.28
C ASP A 200 -9.00 -8.92 -4.54
N ILE A 201 -8.37 -7.95 -5.23
CA ILE A 201 -7.46 -8.19 -6.36
C ILE A 201 -6.26 -9.02 -5.88
N THR A 202 -5.54 -8.58 -4.85
CA THR A 202 -4.35 -9.25 -4.33
C THR A 202 -4.67 -10.68 -3.86
N LEU A 203 -5.80 -10.86 -3.17
CA LEU A 203 -6.26 -12.18 -2.71
C LEU A 203 -6.58 -13.11 -3.90
N THR A 204 -7.19 -12.57 -4.95
CA THR A 204 -7.51 -13.37 -6.16
C THR A 204 -6.23 -13.82 -6.86
N LEU A 205 -5.23 -12.94 -6.97
CA LEU A 205 -3.91 -13.29 -7.51
C LEU A 205 -3.24 -14.40 -6.67
N SER A 206 -3.30 -14.31 -5.34
CA SER A 206 -2.78 -15.35 -4.46
C SER A 206 -3.44 -16.72 -4.69
N LYS A 207 -4.77 -16.74 -4.83
CA LYS A 207 -5.53 -17.97 -5.12
C LYS A 207 -5.14 -18.57 -6.47
N ILE A 208 -4.92 -17.75 -7.49
CA ILE A 208 -4.47 -18.20 -8.81
C ILE A 208 -3.09 -18.86 -8.69
N LEU A 209 -2.14 -18.25 -7.98
CA LEU A 209 -0.81 -18.81 -7.74
C LEU A 209 -0.86 -20.16 -7.00
N GLU A 210 -1.78 -20.32 -6.07
CA GLU A 210 -1.98 -21.57 -5.33
C GLU A 210 -2.74 -22.63 -6.13
N GLY A 211 -3.09 -22.35 -7.40
CA GLY A 211 -3.85 -23.26 -8.26
C GLY A 211 -5.28 -23.54 -7.80
N MET A 212 -5.83 -22.66 -6.95
CA MET A 212 -7.20 -22.81 -6.49
C MET A 212 -8.21 -22.45 -7.60
N PRO A 213 -9.29 -23.25 -7.76
CA PRO A 213 -10.31 -22.94 -8.75
C PRO A 213 -11.01 -21.61 -8.39
N THR A 214 -11.04 -20.69 -9.35
CA THR A 214 -11.72 -19.41 -9.23
C THR A 214 -13.00 -19.42 -10.09
N ASP A 215 -14.14 -19.07 -9.50
CA ASP A 215 -15.38 -18.88 -10.27
C ASP A 215 -15.43 -17.47 -10.85
N CYS A 216 -14.90 -17.34 -12.05
CA CYS A 216 -14.82 -16.05 -12.75
C CYS A 216 -16.19 -15.49 -13.17
N ASN A 217 -17.22 -16.33 -13.27
CA ASN A 217 -18.54 -15.88 -13.70
C ASN A 217 -19.29 -15.10 -12.62
N SER A 218 -19.05 -15.43 -11.34
CA SER A 218 -19.64 -14.77 -10.19
C SER A 218 -18.70 -13.76 -9.50
N CYS A 219 -17.50 -13.53 -10.06
CA CYS A 219 -16.47 -12.70 -9.44
C CYS A 219 -16.75 -11.20 -9.64
N ASN A 220 -16.76 -10.45 -8.53
CA ASN A 220 -16.93 -8.99 -8.56
C ASN A 220 -15.76 -8.24 -9.23
N LEU A 221 -14.61 -8.89 -9.40
CA LEU A 221 -13.43 -8.33 -10.05
C LEU A 221 -13.40 -8.58 -11.56
N LYS A 222 -14.38 -9.32 -12.09
CA LYS A 222 -14.44 -9.66 -13.53
C LYS A 222 -14.24 -8.45 -14.45
N PRO A 223 -14.87 -7.28 -14.23
CA PRO A 223 -14.65 -6.12 -15.08
C PRO A 223 -13.18 -5.68 -15.14
N ILE A 224 -12.48 -5.71 -13.99
CA ILE A 224 -11.06 -5.33 -13.92
C ILE A 224 -10.20 -6.36 -14.66
N CYS A 225 -10.47 -7.65 -14.44
CA CYS A 225 -9.73 -8.72 -15.12
C CYS A 225 -10.00 -8.77 -16.63
N ASP A 226 -11.18 -8.40 -17.07
CA ASP A 226 -11.55 -8.39 -18.49
C ASP A 226 -10.84 -7.27 -19.29
N GLU A 227 -10.41 -6.21 -18.61
CA GLU A 227 -9.61 -5.14 -19.22
C GLU A 227 -8.12 -5.50 -19.34
N GLU A 228 -7.66 -6.50 -18.58
CA GLU A 228 -6.27 -6.92 -18.56
C GLU A 228 -6.07 -8.19 -19.39
N GLU A 229 -5.40 -8.08 -20.57
CA GLU A 229 -5.23 -9.21 -21.51
C GLU A 229 -4.55 -10.43 -20.86
N GLY A 230 -3.52 -10.24 -20.05
CA GLY A 230 -2.80 -11.32 -19.37
C GLY A 230 -3.65 -12.09 -18.37
N MET A 231 -4.66 -11.45 -17.75
CA MET A 231 -5.59 -12.11 -16.83
C MET A 231 -6.60 -12.98 -17.59
N LYS A 232 -7.00 -12.59 -18.80
CA LYS A 232 -7.87 -13.42 -19.66
C LYS A 232 -7.19 -14.73 -20.04
N GLU A 233 -5.94 -14.69 -20.44
CA GLU A 233 -5.17 -15.89 -20.80
C GLU A 233 -5.02 -16.85 -19.63
N LEU A 234 -4.79 -16.35 -18.42
CA LEU A 234 -4.75 -17.15 -17.19
C LEU A 234 -6.07 -17.86 -16.91
N HIS A 235 -7.19 -17.16 -17.02
CA HIS A 235 -8.51 -17.73 -16.78
C HIS A 235 -8.91 -18.76 -17.84
N PHE A 236 -8.62 -18.49 -19.12
CA PHE A 236 -8.96 -19.40 -20.21
C PHE A 236 -7.95 -20.54 -20.35
N GLY A 237 -6.68 -20.34 -19.98
CA GLY A 237 -5.65 -21.39 -19.98
C GLY A 237 -5.90 -22.51 -18.98
N GLN A 238 -6.46 -22.19 -17.79
CA GLN A 238 -6.80 -23.19 -16.78
C GLN A 238 -8.07 -24.01 -17.11
N ASN A 239 -8.92 -23.53 -18.01
CA ASN A 239 -10.16 -24.20 -18.42
C ASN A 239 -10.06 -25.00 -19.71
N LYS A 240 -8.86 -25.27 -20.23
CA LYS A 240 -8.74 -26.25 -21.34
C LYS A 240 -9.02 -27.64 -20.79
N PRO A 241 -10.13 -28.31 -21.18
CA PRO A 241 -10.35 -29.70 -20.82
C PRO A 241 -9.19 -30.51 -21.41
N GLU A 242 -8.47 -31.26 -20.59
CA GLU A 242 -7.58 -32.30 -21.07
C GLU A 242 -8.42 -33.29 -21.91
N PHE A 243 -8.34 -33.19 -23.23
CA PHE A 243 -8.76 -34.25 -24.10
C PHE A 243 -7.78 -35.41 -23.88
N ARG A 244 -8.13 -36.32 -22.95
CA ARG A 244 -7.52 -37.65 -22.91
C ARG A 244 -7.90 -38.38 -24.18
N SER A 245 -6.93 -38.56 -25.08
CA SER A 245 -6.95 -39.52 -26.17
C SER A 245 -6.71 -40.92 -25.65
#